data_691fa8392fb61c94ec92f49e7593c892
#
_entry.id   691fa8392fb61c94ec92f49e7593c892
#
_cell.length_a   1.000
_cell.length_b   1.000
_cell.length_c   1.000
_cell.angle_alpha   90.00
_cell.angle_beta   90.00
_cell.angle_gamma   90.00
#
_symmetry.space_group_name_H-M   'P 1'
#
loop_
_entity.id
_entity.type
_entity.pdbx_description
1 polymer ?
#
loop_
_entity_poly.entity_id
_entity_poly.type
_entity_poly.pdbx_seq_one_letter_code
_entity_poly.pdbx_strand_id
1 'polypeptide(L)'
;MRGWSPARLYLAVNGAWHVVLAVGGFIADQTFPTSMAAARSGHSGLVFGVFETNGWHTLGAAIVGVVATYAAIYPKRAREVAFGIGAFHVPFTLALVFWEPHTFLIASNGADQIVHSSSAVLGLAAAIATPSHAHRRAVTPAPA
;
A
#
# COMPACT_ATOMS: atom_id res chain seq x y z
N MET A 1 16.19 -21.51 -11.88
CA MET A 1 15.01 -20.90 -11.21
C MET A 1 15.05 -19.40 -11.44
N ARG A 2 14.05 -18.81 -12.10
CA ARG A 2 13.98 -17.35 -12.23
C ARG A 2 13.57 -16.77 -10.87
N GLY A 3 14.47 -16.07 -10.20
CA GLY A 3 14.21 -15.40 -8.93
C GLY A 3 13.05 -14.37 -9.03
N TRP A 4 12.48 -13.98 -7.93
CA TRP A 4 11.47 -12.94 -7.88
C TRP A 4 12.08 -11.59 -8.26
N SER A 5 11.38 -10.80 -9.10
CA SER A 5 11.81 -9.44 -9.38
C SER A 5 11.62 -8.55 -8.13
N PRO A 6 12.38 -7.44 -8.00
CA PRO A 6 12.19 -6.49 -6.89
C PRO A 6 10.73 -6.04 -6.72
N ALA A 7 10.05 -5.69 -7.82
CA ALA A 7 8.64 -5.31 -7.78
C ALA A 7 7.74 -6.46 -7.26
N ARG A 8 8.00 -7.70 -7.68
CA ARG A 8 7.22 -8.84 -7.21
C ARG A 8 7.41 -9.10 -5.72
N LEU A 9 8.65 -9.01 -5.23
CA LEU A 9 8.97 -9.18 -3.82
C LEU A 9 8.29 -8.08 -2.99
N TYR A 10 8.44 -6.81 -3.40
CA TYR A 10 7.77 -5.69 -2.75
C TYR A 10 6.26 -5.93 -2.66
N LEU A 11 5.60 -6.30 -3.77
CA LEU A 11 4.16 -6.51 -3.81
C LEU A 11 3.71 -7.66 -2.90
N ALA A 12 4.48 -8.74 -2.79
CA ALA A 12 4.15 -9.84 -1.90
C ALA A 12 4.21 -9.41 -0.42
N VAL A 13 5.28 -8.72 -0.03
CA VAL A 13 5.45 -8.25 1.35
C VAL A 13 4.44 -7.16 1.68
N ASN A 14 4.31 -6.15 0.82
CA ASN A 14 3.39 -5.04 1.02
C ASN A 14 1.92 -5.51 1.00
N GLY A 15 1.58 -6.44 0.10
CA GLY A 15 0.25 -7.03 0.02
C GLY A 15 -0.11 -7.82 1.27
N ALA A 16 0.77 -8.71 1.74
CA ALA A 16 0.58 -9.47 2.98
C ALA A 16 0.40 -8.54 4.18
N TRP A 17 1.23 -7.50 4.29
CA TRP A 17 1.14 -6.50 5.34
C TRP A 17 -0.22 -5.78 5.36
N HIS A 18 -0.67 -5.28 4.20
CA HIS A 18 -1.94 -4.59 4.10
C HIS A 18 -3.15 -5.50 4.35
N VAL A 19 -3.07 -6.79 3.98
CA VAL A 19 -4.11 -7.77 4.35
C VAL A 19 -4.17 -7.94 5.86
N VAL A 20 -3.02 -8.05 6.53
CA VAL A 20 -2.96 -8.15 8.00
C VAL A 20 -3.51 -6.89 8.66
N LEU A 21 -3.16 -5.70 8.16
CA LEU A 21 -3.72 -4.43 8.65
C LEU A 21 -5.23 -4.34 8.42
N ALA A 22 -5.71 -4.80 7.28
CA ALA A 22 -7.15 -4.80 6.98
C ALA A 22 -7.94 -5.71 7.94
N VAL A 23 -7.46 -6.93 8.16
CA VAL A 23 -8.10 -7.85 9.11
C VAL A 23 -8.06 -7.28 10.53
N GLY A 24 -6.90 -6.79 10.97
CA GLY A 24 -6.75 -6.15 12.28
C GLY A 24 -7.62 -4.91 12.43
N GLY A 25 -7.72 -4.11 11.37
CA GLY A 25 -8.54 -2.89 11.33
C GLY A 25 -10.04 -3.18 11.47
N PHE A 26 -10.55 -4.20 10.76
CA PHE A 26 -11.94 -4.62 10.93
C PHE A 26 -12.26 -5.15 12.33
N ILE A 27 -11.28 -5.70 13.03
CA ILE A 27 -11.44 -6.13 14.42
C ILE A 27 -11.40 -4.92 15.37
N ALA A 28 -10.50 -3.96 15.09
CA ALA A 28 -10.25 -2.81 15.98
C ALA A 28 -11.33 -1.74 15.89
N ASP A 29 -11.76 -1.37 14.66
CA ASP A 29 -12.78 -0.35 14.44
C ASP A 29 -13.44 -0.48 13.06
N GLN A 30 -14.76 -0.59 13.04
CA GLN A 30 -15.59 -0.70 11.84
C GLN A 30 -16.36 0.60 11.55
N THR A 31 -16.01 1.71 12.18
CA THR A 31 -16.73 2.98 11.99
C THR A 31 -16.33 3.65 10.66
N PHE A 32 -17.34 4.19 9.98
CA PHE A 32 -17.18 4.95 8.73
C PHE A 32 -17.67 6.38 8.93
N PRO A 33 -16.85 7.27 9.48
CA PRO A 33 -17.26 8.66 9.68
C PRO A 33 -17.61 9.32 8.36
N THR A 34 -18.72 10.08 8.34
CA THR A 34 -19.24 10.75 7.12
C THR A 34 -18.90 12.23 7.07
N SER A 35 -18.21 12.76 8.08
CA SER A 35 -17.72 14.14 8.12
C SER A 35 -16.39 14.22 8.84
N MET A 36 -15.64 15.28 8.57
CA MET A 36 -14.37 15.56 9.26
C MET A 36 -14.56 15.77 10.78
N ALA A 37 -15.67 16.38 11.18
CA ALA A 37 -15.99 16.54 12.60
C ALA A 37 -16.19 15.17 13.27
N ALA A 38 -16.92 14.26 12.64
CA ALA A 38 -17.12 12.91 13.16
C ALA A 38 -15.82 12.09 13.17
N ALA A 39 -14.96 12.24 12.14
CA ALA A 39 -13.66 11.57 12.08
C ALA A 39 -12.72 12.04 13.20
N ARG A 40 -12.75 13.33 13.54
CA ARG A 40 -11.90 13.92 14.59
C ARG A 40 -12.41 13.67 16.02
N SER A 41 -13.72 13.61 16.22
CA SER A 41 -14.34 13.40 17.52
C SER A 41 -14.63 11.94 17.85
N GLY A 42 -14.60 11.07 16.83
CA GLY A 42 -14.84 9.64 16.95
C GLY A 42 -13.68 8.93 17.65
N HIS A 43 -13.98 7.77 18.22
CA HIS A 43 -12.96 6.85 18.66
C HIS A 43 -12.41 6.14 17.41
N SER A 44 -11.09 6.09 17.29
CA SER A 44 -10.40 5.26 16.30
C SER A 44 -9.85 4.02 17.01
N GLY A 45 -9.88 2.88 16.32
CA GLY A 45 -9.25 1.66 16.81
C GLY A 45 -7.74 1.70 16.65
N LEU A 46 -7.04 0.85 17.39
CA LEU A 46 -5.60 0.62 17.24
C LEU A 46 -5.32 -0.82 16.82
N VAL A 47 -4.78 -1.01 15.62
CA VAL A 47 -4.27 -2.31 15.19
C VAL A 47 -2.94 -2.57 15.90
N PHE A 48 -2.85 -3.70 16.59
CA PHE A 48 -1.70 -4.07 17.44
C PHE A 48 -1.35 -3.04 18.52
N GLY A 49 -2.29 -2.17 18.90
CA GLY A 49 -2.03 -1.08 19.86
C GLY A 49 -1.14 0.05 19.31
N VAL A 50 -0.87 0.08 18.02
CA VAL A 50 0.11 0.99 17.37
C VAL A 50 -0.48 1.79 16.24
N PHE A 51 -1.14 1.13 15.28
CA PHE A 51 -1.61 1.77 14.04
C PHE A 51 -3.06 2.23 14.21
N GLU A 52 -3.29 3.51 14.03
CA GLU A 52 -4.62 4.08 14.14
C GLU A 52 -5.47 3.73 12.91
N THR A 53 -6.73 3.34 13.13
CA THR A 53 -7.60 2.89 12.04
C THR A 53 -9.05 3.28 12.28
N ASN A 54 -9.79 3.35 11.19
CA ASN A 54 -11.25 3.32 11.11
C ASN A 54 -11.67 2.54 9.87
N GLY A 55 -12.97 2.38 9.63
CA GLY A 55 -13.48 1.61 8.51
C GLY A 55 -12.94 2.07 7.14
N TRP A 56 -12.75 3.38 6.92
CA TRP A 56 -12.18 3.91 5.66
C TRP A 56 -10.71 3.53 5.49
N HIS A 57 -9.89 3.64 6.55
CA HIS A 57 -8.50 3.21 6.50
C HIS A 57 -8.38 1.71 6.23
N THR A 58 -9.18 0.92 6.95
CA THR A 58 -9.27 -0.53 6.80
C THR A 58 -9.66 -0.94 5.39
N LEU A 59 -10.66 -0.27 4.78
CA LEU A 59 -11.07 -0.52 3.40
C LEU A 59 -9.94 -0.20 2.41
N GLY A 60 -9.26 0.93 2.60
CA GLY A 60 -8.09 1.28 1.80
C GLY A 60 -6.98 0.23 1.88
N ALA A 61 -6.66 -0.22 3.09
CA ALA A 61 -5.69 -1.29 3.31
C ALA A 61 -6.12 -2.61 2.63
N ALA A 62 -7.40 -2.98 2.70
CA ALA A 62 -7.92 -4.16 2.03
C ALA A 62 -7.73 -4.09 0.51
N ILE A 63 -8.06 -2.95 -0.11
CA ILE A 63 -7.91 -2.75 -1.55
C ILE A 63 -6.43 -2.86 -1.96
N VAL A 64 -5.54 -2.15 -1.28
CA VAL A 64 -4.09 -2.21 -1.56
C VAL A 64 -3.56 -3.63 -1.36
N GLY A 65 -3.97 -4.30 -0.28
CA GLY A 65 -3.57 -5.68 0.03
C GLY A 65 -3.96 -6.67 -1.05
N VAL A 66 -5.21 -6.62 -1.51
CA VAL A 66 -5.72 -7.50 -2.59
C VAL A 66 -5.00 -7.23 -3.91
N VAL A 67 -4.88 -5.96 -4.32
CA VAL A 67 -4.23 -5.57 -5.58
C VAL A 67 -2.76 -5.98 -5.60
N ALA A 68 -2.03 -5.72 -4.51
CA ALA A 68 -0.61 -6.07 -4.40
C ALA A 68 -0.41 -7.59 -4.40
N THR A 69 -1.20 -8.33 -3.61
CA THR A 69 -1.12 -9.80 -3.56
C THR A 69 -1.45 -10.42 -4.91
N TYR A 70 -2.50 -9.95 -5.58
CA TYR A 70 -2.85 -10.41 -6.92
C TYR A 70 -1.70 -10.19 -7.91
N ALA A 71 -1.10 -9.00 -7.92
CA ALA A 71 0.01 -8.68 -8.82
C ALA A 71 1.32 -9.44 -8.48
N ALA A 72 1.51 -9.83 -7.23
CA ALA A 72 2.61 -10.71 -6.83
C ALA A 72 2.42 -12.14 -7.36
N ILE A 73 1.19 -12.66 -7.38
CA ILE A 73 0.83 -13.98 -7.92
C ILE A 73 0.90 -13.97 -9.46
N TYR A 74 0.36 -12.92 -10.09
CA TYR A 74 0.30 -12.74 -11.54
C TYR A 74 1.26 -11.65 -12.03
N PRO A 75 2.57 -11.94 -12.14
CA PRO A 75 3.62 -10.92 -12.19
C PRO A 75 3.77 -10.17 -13.53
N LYS A 76 2.86 -10.37 -14.48
CA LYS A 76 2.96 -9.70 -15.80
C LYS A 76 2.96 -8.16 -15.69
N ARG A 77 2.29 -7.62 -14.67
CA ARG A 77 2.19 -6.18 -14.40
C ARG A 77 2.77 -5.77 -13.05
N ALA A 78 3.63 -6.60 -12.46
CA ALA A 78 4.17 -6.34 -11.13
C ALA A 78 4.91 -5.00 -11.04
N ARG A 79 5.64 -4.61 -12.09
CA ARG A 79 6.36 -3.34 -12.15
C ARG A 79 5.41 -2.15 -12.13
N GLU A 80 4.39 -2.17 -12.98
CA GLU A 80 3.40 -1.11 -13.11
C GLU A 80 2.57 -0.96 -11.83
N VAL A 81 2.17 -2.07 -11.21
CA VAL A 81 1.41 -2.07 -9.96
C VAL A 81 2.27 -1.57 -8.80
N ALA A 82 3.54 -2.00 -8.70
CA ALA A 82 4.45 -1.48 -7.68
C ALA A 82 4.68 0.04 -7.83
N PHE A 83 4.83 0.51 -9.08
CA PHE A 83 4.90 1.95 -9.37
C PHE A 83 3.61 2.67 -8.96
N GLY A 84 2.44 2.15 -9.33
CA GLY A 84 1.14 2.74 -9.02
C GLY A 84 0.89 2.85 -7.51
N ILE A 85 1.19 1.79 -6.75
CA ILE A 85 1.07 1.80 -5.28
C ILE A 85 2.06 2.82 -4.68
N GLY A 86 3.32 2.81 -5.11
CA GLY A 86 4.31 3.77 -4.64
C GLY A 86 3.92 5.22 -4.96
N ALA A 87 3.53 5.49 -6.20
CA ALA A 87 3.11 6.82 -6.65
C ALA A 87 1.85 7.33 -5.94
N PHE A 88 0.88 6.44 -5.64
CA PHE A 88 -0.31 6.78 -4.86
C PHE A 88 0.05 7.18 -3.42
N HIS A 89 0.96 6.47 -2.79
CA HIS A 89 1.34 6.75 -1.40
C HIS A 89 2.10 8.06 -1.24
N VAL A 90 2.76 8.61 -2.28
CA VAL A 90 3.44 9.91 -2.19
C VAL A 90 2.48 11.03 -1.81
N PRO A 91 1.48 11.42 -2.63
CA PRO A 91 0.54 12.49 -2.28
C PRO A 91 -0.29 12.13 -1.05
N PHE A 92 -0.62 10.85 -0.84
CA PHE A 92 -1.36 10.42 0.33
C PHE A 92 -0.59 10.67 1.63
N THR A 93 0.70 10.29 1.68
CA THR A 93 1.56 10.57 2.83
C THR A 93 1.75 12.08 3.05
N LEU A 94 1.99 12.84 1.99
CA LEU A 94 2.12 14.29 2.09
C LEU A 94 0.85 14.92 2.66
N ALA A 95 -0.32 14.47 2.22
CA ALA A 95 -1.59 14.95 2.76
C ALA A 95 -1.74 14.64 4.25
N LEU A 96 -1.38 13.44 4.70
CA LEU A 96 -1.44 13.06 6.12
C LEU A 96 -0.44 13.84 6.99
N VAL A 97 0.73 14.16 6.44
CA VAL A 97 1.79 14.90 7.19
C VAL A 97 1.47 16.39 7.29
N PHE A 98 1.00 17.01 6.19
CA PHE A 98 0.86 18.46 6.12
C PHE A 98 -0.55 18.99 6.39
N TRP A 99 -1.58 18.16 6.24
CA TRP A 99 -2.99 18.61 6.37
C TRP A 99 -3.68 18.19 7.65
N GLU A 100 -3.27 17.25 8.36
CA GLU A 100 -3.79 16.68 9.60
C GLU A 100 -4.03 15.16 9.55
N PRO A 101 -3.96 14.48 10.73
CA PRO A 101 -4.04 13.01 10.82
C PRO A 101 -5.34 12.38 10.31
N HIS A 102 -6.42 13.15 10.16
CA HIS A 102 -7.75 12.66 9.74
C HIS A 102 -8.13 13.12 8.34
N THR A 103 -7.15 13.40 7.49
CA THR A 103 -7.38 13.78 6.10
C THR A 103 -8.15 12.68 5.36
N PHE A 104 -9.10 13.07 4.54
CA PHE A 104 -9.97 12.15 3.79
C PHE A 104 -10.82 11.21 4.65
N LEU A 105 -11.21 11.60 5.86
CA LEU A 105 -11.99 10.78 6.82
C LEU A 105 -11.25 9.54 7.33
N ILE A 106 -9.97 9.40 7.06
CA ILE A 106 -9.13 8.26 7.43
C ILE A 106 -8.43 8.59 8.75
N ALA A 107 -8.64 7.75 9.76
CA ALA A 107 -7.86 7.83 11.00
C ALA A 107 -6.44 7.33 10.74
N SER A 108 -5.46 8.12 11.16
CA SER A 108 -4.03 7.81 10.94
C SER A 108 -3.17 8.53 11.98
N ASN A 109 -2.10 7.88 12.41
CA ASN A 109 -1.12 8.45 13.32
C ASN A 109 0.31 8.42 12.74
N GLY A 110 1.30 8.81 13.54
CA GLY A 110 2.70 8.84 13.11
C GLY A 110 3.25 7.47 12.68
N ALA A 111 2.78 6.38 13.29
CA ALA A 111 3.19 5.03 12.91
C ALA A 111 2.67 4.66 11.50
N ASP A 112 1.43 5.03 11.19
CA ASP A 112 0.85 4.85 9.86
C ASP A 112 1.60 5.65 8.81
N GLN A 113 2.00 6.88 9.13
CA GLN A 113 2.76 7.74 8.21
C GLN A 113 4.12 7.11 7.85
N ILE A 114 4.78 6.41 8.78
CA ILE A 114 6.00 5.65 8.51
C ILE A 114 5.71 4.51 7.52
N VAL A 115 4.63 3.78 7.70
CA VAL A 115 4.24 2.68 6.80
C VAL A 115 3.92 3.21 5.40
N HIS A 116 3.14 4.30 5.29
CA HIS A 116 2.80 4.91 4.01
C HIS A 116 4.03 5.48 3.29
N SER A 117 4.93 6.17 4.01
CA SER A 117 6.20 6.66 3.48
C SER A 117 7.07 5.51 2.97
N SER A 118 7.16 4.43 3.74
CA SER A 118 7.91 3.23 3.35
C SER A 118 7.31 2.59 2.09
N SER A 119 5.97 2.49 2.01
CA SER A 119 5.28 1.97 0.82
C SER A 119 5.54 2.83 -0.42
N ALA A 120 5.58 4.17 -0.27
CA ALA A 120 5.93 5.07 -1.35
C ALA A 120 7.35 4.83 -1.87
N VAL A 121 8.33 4.91 -0.99
CA VAL A 121 9.76 4.80 -1.35
C VAL A 121 10.09 3.42 -1.90
N LEU A 122 9.70 2.36 -1.20
CA LEU A 122 10.03 0.99 -1.59
C LEU A 122 9.29 0.58 -2.86
N GLY A 123 8.03 1.02 -3.05
CA GLY A 123 7.26 0.74 -4.25
C GLY A 123 7.88 1.36 -5.50
N LEU A 124 8.26 2.64 -5.43
CA LEU A 124 8.95 3.32 -6.53
C LEU A 124 10.34 2.72 -6.80
N ALA A 125 11.14 2.47 -5.76
CA ALA A 125 12.45 1.86 -5.89
C ALA A 125 12.37 0.45 -6.52
N ALA A 126 11.44 -0.38 -6.07
CA ALA A 126 11.22 -1.71 -6.61
C ALA A 126 10.76 -1.70 -8.08
N ALA A 127 9.91 -0.74 -8.45
CA ALA A 127 9.49 -0.56 -9.83
C ALA A 127 10.65 -0.11 -10.73
N ILE A 128 11.49 0.82 -10.27
CA ILE A 128 12.67 1.28 -11.01
C ILE A 128 13.69 0.15 -11.18
N ALA A 129 13.95 -0.63 -10.13
CA ALA A 129 14.89 -1.74 -10.14
C ALA A 129 14.40 -2.96 -10.95
N THR A 130 13.13 -2.99 -11.38
CA THR A 130 12.56 -4.10 -12.16
C THR A 130 12.62 -3.77 -13.65
N PRO A 131 13.35 -4.55 -14.49
CA PRO A 131 13.42 -4.32 -15.93
C PRO A 131 12.06 -4.36 -16.62
N SER A 132 11.83 -3.46 -17.56
CA SER A 132 10.61 -3.44 -18.38
C SER A 132 10.51 -4.68 -19.28
N HIS A 133 9.30 -5.03 -19.70
CA HIS A 133 9.09 -6.13 -20.64
C HIS A 133 9.78 -5.89 -22.00
N ALA A 134 9.85 -4.64 -22.47
CA ALA A 134 10.54 -4.28 -23.70
C ALA A 134 12.04 -4.58 -23.62
N HIS A 135 12.68 -4.21 -22.52
CA HIS A 135 14.11 -4.47 -22.31
C HIS A 135 14.41 -5.99 -22.26
N ARG A 136 13.54 -6.77 -21.62
CA ARG A 136 13.69 -8.24 -21.58
C ARG A 136 13.61 -8.91 -22.96
N ARG A 137 12.75 -8.41 -23.87
CA ARG A 137 12.64 -8.93 -25.24
C ARG A 137 13.86 -8.59 -26.10
N ALA A 138 14.45 -7.41 -25.89
CA ALA A 138 15.63 -6.98 -26.65
C ALA A 138 16.90 -7.79 -26.29
N VAL A 139 16.99 -8.32 -25.07
CA VAL A 139 18.17 -9.07 -24.59
C VAL A 139 18.06 -10.59 -24.81
N THR A 140 16.87 -11.11 -25.17
CA THR A 140 16.69 -12.54 -25.44
C THR A 140 16.85 -12.77 -26.96
N PRO A 141 17.93 -13.43 -27.46
CA PRO A 141 18.07 -13.77 -28.88
C PRO A 141 16.88 -14.62 -29.33
N ALA A 142 16.47 -14.43 -30.61
CA ALA A 142 15.52 -15.33 -31.23
C ALA A 142 16.08 -16.76 -31.22
N PRO A 143 15.29 -17.79 -30.97
CA PRO A 143 15.73 -19.16 -31.14
C PRO A 143 16.17 -19.39 -32.59
N ALA A 144 17.36 -19.98 -32.77
CA ALA A 144 17.91 -20.33 -34.07
C ALA A 144 17.06 -21.41 -34.75
#